data_ca3085719823b929d3d058c3e52a4026
#
_entry.id   ca3085719823b929d3d058c3e52a4026
#
_cell.length_a   1.000
_cell.length_b   1.000
_cell.length_c   1.000
_cell.angle_alpha   90.00
_cell.angle_beta   90.00
_cell.angle_gamma   90.00
#
_symmetry.space_group_name_H-M   'P 1'
#
loop_
_entity.id
_entity.type
_entity.pdbx_description
1 polymer ?
#
loop_
_entity_poly.entity_id
_entity_poly.type
_entity_poly.pdbx_seq_one_letter_code
_entity_poly.pdbx_strand_id
1 'polypeptide(L)'
;MPPVDRKNPKRGKNSESTYSLMEFMREFPDDDACLDWLWRTSFALDGHTTHCPKCDRERKFHRVNGRPSYDCDTCGYHLHPTAGTIFHKSSTSLHLWFYAMYVMGSTRCGVSAKQLERELGVTYKTAWRMFNLIRNELMEQNGDEPLSGEVELDETFIGGKPRLAEKQRIVREHHPRYRDMTRKAVVFGAVERGGRVRVVGRTQ
;
A
#
# COMPACT_ATOMS: atom_id res chain seq x y z
N MET A 1 31.53 -6.92 31.04
CA MET A 1 30.35 -7.77 31.19
C MET A 1 30.08 -8.41 29.85
N PRO A 2 29.96 -9.74 29.73
CA PRO A 2 29.57 -10.36 28.48
C PRO A 2 28.14 -9.88 28.11
N PRO A 3 27.81 -9.72 26.81
CA PRO A 3 26.49 -9.31 26.41
C PRO A 3 25.49 -10.37 26.86
N VAL A 4 24.45 -9.93 27.57
CA VAL A 4 23.35 -10.79 27.97
C VAL A 4 22.61 -11.19 26.67
N ASP A 5 22.64 -12.47 26.34
CA ASP A 5 21.92 -13.06 25.26
C ASP A 5 20.40 -12.99 25.58
N ARG A 6 19.80 -11.87 25.31
CA ARG A 6 18.34 -11.70 25.42
C ARG A 6 17.71 -12.45 24.29
N LYS A 7 17.31 -13.68 24.56
CA LYS A 7 16.42 -14.43 23.65
C LYS A 7 15.15 -13.62 23.50
N ASN A 8 15.03 -12.88 22.39
CA ASN A 8 13.77 -12.25 22.03
C ASN A 8 12.70 -13.34 21.98
N PRO A 9 11.61 -13.21 22.75
CA PRO A 9 10.54 -14.18 22.69
C PRO A 9 10.06 -14.30 21.24
N LYS A 10 10.04 -15.52 20.70
CA LYS A 10 9.48 -15.78 19.37
C LYS A 10 8.02 -15.33 19.39
N ARG A 11 7.59 -14.61 18.34
CA ARG A 11 6.19 -14.23 18.17
C ARG A 11 5.31 -15.45 18.31
N GLY A 12 4.19 -15.31 19.04
CA GLY A 12 3.20 -16.37 19.15
C GLY A 12 2.64 -16.73 17.76
N LYS A 13 2.23 -18.00 17.59
CA LYS A 13 1.65 -18.52 16.34
C LYS A 13 0.43 -17.74 15.83
N ASN A 14 -0.20 -16.93 16.67
CA ASN A 14 -1.39 -16.12 16.36
C ASN A 14 -1.08 -14.69 15.88
N SER A 15 0.20 -14.35 15.66
CA SER A 15 0.56 -13.07 15.04
C SER A 15 0.39 -13.16 13.53
N GLU A 16 -0.57 -12.47 12.98
CA GLU A 16 -0.83 -12.41 11.52
C GLU A 16 0.32 -11.74 10.75
N SER A 17 1.07 -10.84 11.38
CA SER A 17 2.24 -10.21 10.79
C SER A 17 3.49 -11.02 11.09
N THR A 18 4.02 -11.70 10.08
CA THR A 18 5.30 -12.43 10.16
C THR A 18 6.51 -11.53 9.89
N TYR A 19 6.32 -10.35 9.30
CA TYR A 19 7.37 -9.43 8.86
C TYR A 19 7.48 -8.25 9.82
N SER A 20 8.65 -8.10 10.45
CA SER A 20 8.91 -7.08 11.47
C SER A 20 9.59 -5.84 10.88
N LEU A 21 9.50 -4.69 11.58
CA LEU A 21 10.23 -3.49 11.21
C LEU A 21 11.75 -3.74 11.09
N MET A 22 12.30 -4.56 11.97
CA MET A 22 13.75 -4.86 11.95
C MET A 22 14.15 -5.71 10.74
N GLU A 23 13.25 -6.59 10.27
CA GLU A 23 13.43 -7.34 9.03
C GLU A 23 13.34 -6.41 7.84
N PHE A 24 12.33 -5.52 7.81
CA PHE A 24 12.20 -4.49 6.79
C PHE A 24 13.48 -3.64 6.67
N MET A 25 13.98 -3.07 7.78
CA MET A 25 15.18 -2.23 7.76
C MET A 25 16.46 -2.99 7.36
N ARG A 26 16.48 -4.31 7.53
CA ARG A 26 17.61 -5.15 7.10
C ARG A 26 17.53 -5.46 5.60
N GLU A 27 16.33 -5.71 5.10
CA GLU A 27 16.10 -6.04 3.70
C GLU A 27 16.16 -4.81 2.80
N PHE A 28 15.63 -3.69 3.27
CA PHE A 28 15.58 -2.41 2.56
C PHE A 28 16.28 -1.29 3.34
N PRO A 29 17.61 -1.31 3.44
CA PRO A 29 18.34 -0.28 4.18
C PRO A 29 18.37 1.08 3.47
N ASP A 30 18.26 1.11 2.16
CA ASP A 30 18.40 2.31 1.32
C ASP A 30 17.63 2.21 -0.02
N ASP A 31 17.72 3.27 -0.82
CA ASP A 31 17.09 3.36 -2.13
C ASP A 31 17.65 2.34 -3.13
N ASP A 32 18.93 1.99 -3.04
CA ASP A 32 19.57 1.06 -3.96
C ASP A 32 19.07 -0.37 -3.72
N ALA A 33 18.87 -0.77 -2.47
CA ALA A 33 18.27 -2.06 -2.12
C ALA A 33 16.81 -2.16 -2.61
N CYS A 34 16.03 -1.08 -2.44
CA CYS A 34 14.67 -1.01 -2.98
C CYS A 34 14.63 -1.11 -4.50
N LEU A 35 15.56 -0.44 -5.18
CA LEU A 35 15.66 -0.47 -6.64
C LEU A 35 16.11 -1.85 -7.16
N ASP A 36 17.05 -2.50 -6.48
CA ASP A 36 17.49 -3.87 -6.82
C ASP A 36 16.34 -4.86 -6.66
N TRP A 37 15.54 -4.71 -5.60
CA TRP A 37 14.35 -5.53 -5.40
C TRP A 37 13.33 -5.35 -6.54
N LEU A 38 13.03 -4.10 -6.95
CA LEU A 38 12.16 -3.82 -8.09
C LEU A 38 12.72 -4.39 -9.39
N TRP A 39 14.03 -4.29 -9.60
CA TRP A 39 14.71 -4.85 -10.76
C TRP A 39 14.55 -6.36 -10.83
N ARG A 40 14.85 -7.07 -9.76
CA ARG A 40 14.73 -8.53 -9.68
C ARG A 40 13.30 -9.01 -9.85
N THR A 41 12.36 -8.32 -9.22
CA THR A 41 10.95 -8.71 -9.25
C THR A 41 10.30 -8.49 -10.62
N SER A 42 10.65 -7.39 -11.31
CA SER A 42 9.95 -6.99 -12.53
C SER A 42 10.67 -7.35 -13.83
N PHE A 43 11.99 -7.51 -13.79
CA PHE A 43 12.79 -7.68 -15.02
C PHE A 43 13.70 -8.90 -15.00
N ALA A 44 14.46 -9.11 -13.97
CA ALA A 44 15.56 -10.09 -13.95
C ALA A 44 15.60 -10.86 -12.63
N LEU A 45 14.94 -12.01 -12.52
CA LEU A 45 14.95 -12.85 -11.32
C LEU A 45 16.36 -13.24 -10.86
N ASP A 46 17.29 -13.41 -11.81
CA ASP A 46 18.72 -13.66 -11.54
C ASP A 46 19.50 -12.39 -11.15
N GLY A 47 18.86 -11.23 -11.21
CA GLY A 47 19.43 -9.90 -10.94
C GLY A 47 20.23 -9.29 -12.11
N HIS A 48 20.40 -9.99 -13.21
CA HIS A 48 21.30 -9.53 -14.29
C HIS A 48 20.74 -9.68 -15.70
N THR A 49 19.94 -10.69 -16.00
CA THR A 49 19.56 -11.03 -17.37
C THR A 49 18.09 -10.73 -17.65
N THR A 50 17.83 -9.95 -18.69
CA THR A 50 16.47 -9.67 -19.16
C THR A 50 16.44 -9.37 -20.65
N HIS A 51 15.25 -9.37 -21.24
CA HIS A 51 15.06 -9.03 -22.64
C HIS A 51 15.36 -7.55 -22.89
N CYS A 52 16.28 -7.27 -23.82
CA CYS A 52 16.61 -5.92 -24.25
C CYS A 52 15.72 -5.52 -25.44
N PRO A 53 14.83 -4.49 -25.31
CA PRO A 53 13.95 -4.08 -26.40
C PRO A 53 14.69 -3.58 -27.66
N LYS A 54 15.91 -3.06 -27.49
CA LYS A 54 16.72 -2.55 -28.62
C LYS A 54 17.51 -3.65 -29.33
N CYS A 55 17.99 -4.66 -28.59
CA CYS A 55 18.72 -5.79 -29.16
C CYS A 55 17.78 -6.92 -29.62
N ASP A 56 16.53 -6.91 -29.19
CA ASP A 56 15.51 -7.94 -29.41
C ASP A 56 15.97 -9.36 -29.01
N ARG A 57 16.67 -9.44 -27.88
CA ARG A 57 17.14 -10.70 -27.28
C ARG A 57 17.52 -10.52 -25.81
N GLU A 58 17.70 -11.63 -25.09
CA GLU A 58 18.19 -11.61 -23.72
C GLU A 58 19.61 -11.05 -23.65
N ARG A 59 19.85 -10.14 -22.70
CA ARG A 59 21.13 -9.47 -22.46
C ARG A 59 21.35 -9.28 -20.97
N LYS A 60 22.62 -9.08 -20.62
CA LYS A 60 23.00 -8.66 -19.27
C LYS A 60 22.81 -7.16 -19.13
N PHE A 61 22.34 -6.78 -17.95
CA PHE A 61 22.15 -5.39 -17.56
C PHE A 61 22.93 -5.09 -16.30
N HIS A 62 23.48 -3.90 -16.25
CA HIS A 62 24.29 -3.41 -15.13
C HIS A 62 23.68 -2.19 -14.50
N ARG A 63 23.82 -2.07 -13.18
CA ARG A 63 23.36 -0.91 -12.44
C ARG A 63 24.12 0.34 -12.85
N VAL A 64 23.42 1.42 -13.20
CA VAL A 64 24.04 2.71 -13.54
C VAL A 64 24.19 3.53 -12.25
N ASN A 65 25.43 3.87 -11.89
CA ASN A 65 25.70 4.67 -10.71
C ASN A 65 25.07 6.07 -10.81
N GLY A 66 24.42 6.52 -9.74
CA GLY A 66 23.81 7.85 -9.65
C GLY A 66 22.49 8.01 -10.43
N ARG A 67 21.96 6.94 -11.04
CA ARG A 67 20.65 6.96 -11.74
C ARG A 67 19.83 5.73 -11.37
N PRO A 68 18.51 5.83 -11.22
CA PRO A 68 17.65 4.68 -10.94
C PRO A 68 17.38 3.87 -12.23
N SER A 69 18.45 3.35 -12.86
CA SER A 69 18.37 2.65 -14.13
C SER A 69 19.43 1.55 -14.24
N TYR A 70 19.18 0.63 -15.15
CA TYR A 70 20.10 -0.43 -15.58
C TYR A 70 20.35 -0.30 -17.06
N ASP A 71 21.58 -0.49 -17.51
CA ASP A 71 21.98 -0.40 -18.92
C ASP A 71 22.32 -1.77 -19.50
N CYS A 72 22.00 -1.94 -20.78
CA CYS A 72 22.34 -3.13 -21.54
C CYS A 72 23.83 -3.13 -21.86
N ASP A 73 24.51 -4.23 -21.57
CA ASP A 73 25.94 -4.44 -21.80
C ASP A 73 26.39 -4.27 -23.27
N THR A 74 25.48 -4.49 -24.23
CA THR A 74 25.79 -4.49 -25.67
C THR A 74 25.41 -3.18 -26.35
N CYS A 75 24.23 -2.59 -26.04
CA CYS A 75 23.73 -1.44 -26.81
C CYS A 75 23.54 -0.18 -25.96
N GLY A 76 23.80 -0.24 -24.64
CA GLY A 76 23.64 0.87 -23.74
C GLY A 76 22.15 1.32 -23.56
N TYR A 77 21.18 0.46 -23.89
CA TYR A 77 19.77 0.79 -23.67
C TYR A 77 19.45 0.77 -22.18
N HIS A 78 18.81 1.84 -21.69
CA HIS A 78 18.47 1.97 -20.27
C HIS A 78 17.07 1.46 -19.97
N LEU A 79 16.97 0.58 -18.99
CA LEU A 79 15.72 0.18 -18.35
C LEU A 79 15.58 0.88 -16.99
N HIS A 80 14.39 1.37 -16.71
CA HIS A 80 14.06 2.06 -15.47
C HIS A 80 13.03 1.24 -14.69
N PRO A 81 13.38 0.56 -13.59
CA PRO A 81 12.45 -0.27 -12.84
C PRO A 81 11.24 0.50 -12.26
N THR A 82 11.40 1.81 -12.08
CA THR A 82 10.31 2.67 -11.59
C THR A 82 9.35 3.15 -12.69
N ALA A 83 9.69 2.95 -13.97
CA ALA A 83 8.85 3.40 -15.08
C ALA A 83 7.54 2.60 -15.15
N GLY A 84 6.41 3.30 -15.31
CA GLY A 84 5.08 2.66 -15.36
C GLY A 84 4.55 2.17 -14.01
N THR A 85 5.26 2.43 -12.90
CA THR A 85 4.83 2.10 -11.55
C THR A 85 4.35 3.34 -10.79
N ILE A 86 3.84 3.16 -9.57
CA ILE A 86 3.47 4.28 -8.68
C ILE A 86 4.66 5.20 -8.35
N PHE A 87 5.89 4.71 -8.54
CA PHE A 87 7.13 5.45 -8.32
C PHE A 87 7.54 6.31 -9.51
N HIS A 88 6.82 6.22 -10.63
CA HIS A 88 7.17 6.92 -11.87
C HIS A 88 7.29 8.43 -11.64
N LYS A 89 8.44 9.01 -12.05
CA LYS A 89 8.76 10.45 -11.89
C LYS A 89 8.61 10.98 -10.45
N SER A 90 8.71 10.12 -9.44
CA SER A 90 8.70 10.54 -8.04
C SER A 90 10.07 11.11 -7.65
N SER A 91 10.07 12.28 -7.03
CA SER A 91 11.26 12.84 -6.37
C SER A 91 11.43 12.34 -4.92
N THR A 92 10.44 11.59 -4.42
CA THR A 92 10.51 10.99 -3.08
C THR A 92 11.35 9.72 -3.16
N SER A 93 12.22 9.51 -2.17
CA SER A 93 13.07 8.33 -2.02
C SER A 93 12.25 7.02 -2.11
N LEU A 94 12.78 6.01 -2.78
CA LEU A 94 12.16 4.68 -2.87
C LEU A 94 12.02 4.04 -1.50
N HIS A 95 13.01 4.22 -0.63
CA HIS A 95 12.97 3.70 0.73
C HIS A 95 11.76 4.25 1.52
N LEU A 96 11.43 5.54 1.36
CA LEU A 96 10.24 6.13 1.98
C LEU A 96 8.93 5.54 1.42
N TRP A 97 8.89 5.23 0.13
CA TRP A 97 7.75 4.55 -0.47
C TRP A 97 7.57 3.13 0.07
N PHE A 98 8.65 2.35 0.15
CA PHE A 98 8.64 1.00 0.70
C PHE A 98 8.26 1.00 2.18
N TYR A 99 8.78 1.96 2.94
CA TYR A 99 8.40 2.12 4.33
C TYR A 99 6.92 2.49 4.51
N ALA A 100 6.39 3.37 3.66
CA ALA A 100 4.95 3.68 3.66
C ALA A 100 4.09 2.44 3.40
N MET A 101 4.47 1.61 2.43
CA MET A 101 3.79 0.34 2.15
C MET A 101 3.86 -0.62 3.34
N TYR A 102 5.04 -0.74 3.96
CA TYR A 102 5.22 -1.53 5.17
C TYR A 102 4.29 -1.08 6.31
N VAL A 103 4.27 0.22 6.62
CA VAL A 103 3.43 0.77 7.70
C VAL A 103 1.94 0.56 7.39
N MET A 104 1.52 0.79 6.15
CA MET A 104 0.12 0.58 5.75
C MET A 104 -0.30 -0.89 5.80
N GLY A 105 0.59 -1.83 5.46
CA GLY A 105 0.30 -3.27 5.50
C GLY A 105 0.41 -3.90 6.88
N SER A 106 1.24 -3.34 7.78
CA SER A 106 1.46 -3.90 9.13
C SER A 106 0.45 -3.42 10.17
N THR A 107 -0.32 -2.37 9.89
CA THR A 107 -1.21 -1.71 10.86
C THR A 107 -2.65 -2.19 10.71
N ARG A 108 -3.21 -2.83 11.75
CA ARG A 108 -4.59 -3.37 11.72
C ARG A 108 -5.68 -2.29 11.60
N CYS A 109 -5.48 -1.15 12.25
CA CYS A 109 -6.47 -0.06 12.28
C CYS A 109 -6.38 0.86 11.05
N GLY A 110 -5.50 0.56 10.10
CA GLY A 110 -5.18 1.44 8.99
C GLY A 110 -4.32 2.63 9.42
N VAL A 111 -3.83 3.37 8.45
CA VAL A 111 -2.94 4.53 8.61
C VAL A 111 -3.57 5.72 7.92
N SER A 112 -3.49 6.89 8.51
CA SER A 112 -3.93 8.13 7.86
C SER A 112 -2.77 8.81 7.12
N ALA A 113 -3.09 9.59 6.08
CA ALA A 113 -2.07 10.40 5.40
C ALA A 113 -1.35 11.38 6.35
N LYS A 114 -2.03 11.83 7.42
CA LYS A 114 -1.44 12.70 8.45
C LYS A 114 -0.45 11.96 9.36
N GLN A 115 -0.66 10.67 9.55
CA GLN A 115 0.31 9.82 10.25
C GLN A 115 1.54 9.57 9.37
N LEU A 116 1.34 9.24 8.08
CA LEU A 116 2.46 9.07 7.14
C LEU A 116 3.31 10.33 7.02
N GLU A 117 2.70 11.53 6.98
CA GLU A 117 3.44 12.80 7.00
C GLU A 117 4.42 12.87 8.17
N ARG A 118 3.96 12.53 9.38
CA ARG A 118 4.76 12.59 10.60
C ARG A 118 5.87 11.52 10.63
N GLU A 119 5.55 10.32 10.20
CA GLU A 119 6.48 9.19 10.25
C GLU A 119 7.55 9.27 9.17
N LEU A 120 7.18 9.73 7.97
CA LEU A 120 8.10 9.85 6.83
C LEU A 120 8.86 11.17 6.81
N GLY A 121 8.45 12.17 7.58
CA GLY A 121 9.05 13.51 7.55
C GLY A 121 8.85 14.25 6.23
N VAL A 122 7.82 13.91 5.46
CA VAL A 122 7.48 14.54 4.18
C VAL A 122 6.32 15.53 4.34
N THR A 123 6.05 16.34 3.31
CA THR A 123 4.88 17.23 3.37
C THR A 123 3.58 16.45 3.32
N TYR A 124 2.50 17.00 3.90
CA TYR A 124 1.17 16.37 3.85
C TYR A 124 0.71 16.05 2.42
N LYS A 125 0.98 16.92 1.48
CA LYS A 125 0.64 16.72 0.06
C LYS A 125 1.35 15.48 -0.51
N THR A 126 2.62 15.29 -0.18
CA THR A 126 3.40 14.11 -0.58
C THR A 126 2.85 12.84 0.09
N ALA A 127 2.65 12.88 1.41
CA ALA A 127 2.09 11.75 2.15
C ALA A 127 0.70 11.36 1.64
N TRP A 128 -0.16 12.34 1.36
CA TRP A 128 -1.50 12.12 0.80
C TRP A 128 -1.45 11.48 -0.60
N ARG A 129 -0.54 11.95 -1.46
CA ARG A 129 -0.31 11.35 -2.78
C ARG A 129 0.14 9.90 -2.65
N MET A 130 1.15 9.62 -1.81
CA MET A 130 1.64 8.26 -1.57
C MET A 130 0.52 7.35 -1.06
N PHE A 131 -0.21 7.81 -0.05
CA PHE A 131 -1.32 7.09 0.54
C PHE A 131 -2.39 6.69 -0.49
N ASN A 132 -2.79 7.61 -1.38
CA ASN A 132 -3.79 7.32 -2.40
C ASN A 132 -3.27 6.38 -3.49
N LEU A 133 -2.03 6.55 -3.96
CA LEU A 133 -1.45 5.68 -4.97
C LEU A 133 -1.30 4.25 -4.45
N ILE A 134 -0.79 4.07 -3.22
CA ILE A 134 -0.68 2.75 -2.61
C ILE A 134 -2.06 2.08 -2.50
N ARG A 135 -3.07 2.80 -2.02
CA ARG A 135 -4.42 2.24 -1.86
C ARG A 135 -5.13 1.91 -3.18
N ASN A 136 -4.98 2.75 -4.19
CA ASN A 136 -5.75 2.63 -5.41
C ASN A 136 -5.08 1.73 -6.46
N GLU A 137 -3.75 1.60 -6.42
CA GLU A 137 -3.00 0.90 -7.46
C GLU A 137 -2.30 -0.37 -6.96
N LEU A 138 -1.94 -0.46 -5.67
CA LEU A 138 -1.25 -1.62 -5.14
C LEU A 138 -2.13 -2.54 -4.27
N MET A 139 -3.12 -1.98 -3.57
CA MET A 139 -4.03 -2.83 -2.81
C MET A 139 -4.92 -3.61 -3.75
N GLU A 140 -5.05 -4.89 -3.49
CA GLU A 140 -5.93 -5.78 -4.23
C GLU A 140 -7.35 -5.21 -4.25
N GLN A 141 -7.85 -4.93 -5.46
CA GLN A 141 -9.24 -4.56 -5.65
C GLN A 141 -10.08 -5.85 -5.63
N ASN A 142 -11.33 -5.73 -5.19
CA ASN A 142 -12.26 -6.86 -5.10
C ASN A 142 -12.20 -7.73 -6.35
N GLY A 143 -11.63 -8.92 -6.24
CA GLY A 143 -11.64 -9.90 -7.32
C GLY A 143 -13.07 -10.37 -7.63
N ASP A 144 -13.31 -10.87 -8.85
CA ASP A 144 -14.64 -11.38 -9.25
C ASP A 144 -14.96 -12.77 -8.70
N GLU A 145 -14.00 -13.42 -8.05
CA GLU A 145 -14.19 -14.76 -7.49
C GLU A 145 -15.18 -14.74 -6.32
N PRO A 146 -16.16 -15.65 -6.28
CA PRO A 146 -17.13 -15.72 -5.19
C PRO A 146 -16.44 -16.03 -3.86
N LEU A 147 -16.97 -15.44 -2.78
CA LEU A 147 -16.58 -15.82 -1.42
C LEU A 147 -17.08 -17.24 -1.13
N SER A 148 -16.32 -18.00 -0.34
CA SER A 148 -16.62 -19.39 0.00
C SER A 148 -16.57 -19.63 1.51
N GLY A 149 -17.13 -20.74 1.96
CA GLY A 149 -17.12 -21.11 3.38
C GLY A 149 -18.03 -20.26 4.26
N GLU A 150 -17.56 -19.90 5.44
CA GLU A 150 -18.30 -19.07 6.40
C GLU A 150 -18.04 -17.60 6.10
N VAL A 151 -19.08 -16.86 5.70
CA VAL A 151 -19.01 -15.44 5.31
C VAL A 151 -19.76 -14.60 6.32
N GLU A 152 -19.07 -13.65 6.92
CA GLU A 152 -19.64 -12.64 7.79
C GLU A 152 -20.01 -11.39 6.98
N LEU A 153 -21.24 -10.89 7.17
CA LEU A 153 -21.75 -9.71 6.47
C LEU A 153 -21.98 -8.60 7.47
N ASP A 154 -21.55 -7.39 7.14
CA ASP A 154 -21.80 -6.18 7.91
C ASP A 154 -22.16 -5.00 7.00
N GLU A 155 -22.96 -4.08 7.52
CA GLU A 155 -23.31 -2.86 6.81
C GLU A 155 -22.94 -1.62 7.61
N THR A 156 -22.40 -0.62 6.92
CA THR A 156 -22.11 0.67 7.54
C THR A 156 -22.60 1.82 6.67
N PHE A 157 -22.95 2.92 7.33
CA PHE A 157 -23.45 4.11 6.68
C PHE A 157 -22.40 5.21 6.69
N ILE A 158 -21.89 5.56 5.49
CA ILE A 158 -20.87 6.59 5.33
C ILE A 158 -21.52 7.89 4.85
N GLY A 159 -21.28 8.97 5.59
CA GLY A 159 -21.76 10.30 5.22
C GLY A 159 -21.41 11.34 6.29
N GLY A 160 -21.30 12.59 5.85
CA GLY A 160 -21.02 13.71 6.74
C GLY A 160 -22.16 14.04 7.68
N LYS A 161 -21.87 14.82 8.72
CA LYS A 161 -22.91 15.40 9.58
C LYS A 161 -23.68 16.47 8.77
N PRO A 162 -25.04 16.52 8.90
CA PRO A 162 -25.82 17.57 8.27
C PRO A 162 -25.38 18.96 8.77
N ARG A 163 -25.43 19.97 7.91
CA ARG A 163 -25.16 21.36 8.30
C ARG A 163 -26.19 21.80 9.35
N LEU A 164 -25.83 22.79 10.19
CA LEU A 164 -26.65 23.22 11.31
C LEU A 164 -28.10 23.57 10.90
N ALA A 165 -28.27 24.35 9.82
CA ALA A 165 -29.59 24.74 9.30
C ALA A 165 -30.42 23.54 8.86
N GLU A 166 -29.80 22.54 8.27
CA GLU A 166 -30.41 21.30 7.82
C GLU A 166 -30.77 20.38 9.00
N LYS A 167 -29.89 20.29 10.01
CA LYS A 167 -30.18 19.60 11.24
C LYS A 167 -31.41 20.18 11.94
N GLN A 168 -31.56 21.51 11.97
CA GLN A 168 -32.71 22.17 12.51
C GLN A 168 -34.01 21.88 11.73
N ARG A 169 -33.93 21.78 10.40
CA ARG A 169 -35.07 21.38 9.57
C ARG A 169 -35.49 19.94 9.84
N ILE A 170 -34.57 19.01 9.88
CA ILE A 170 -34.80 17.59 10.17
C ILE A 170 -35.48 17.42 11.54
N VAL A 171 -34.99 18.14 12.56
CA VAL A 171 -35.59 18.12 13.92
C VAL A 171 -37.01 18.72 13.97
N ARG A 172 -37.34 19.70 13.11
CA ARG A 172 -38.68 20.27 13.00
C ARG A 172 -39.67 19.34 12.30
N GLU A 173 -39.22 18.63 11.27
CA GLU A 173 -40.04 17.76 10.44
C GLU A 173 -40.22 16.35 11.02
N HIS A 174 -39.29 15.92 11.90
CA HIS A 174 -39.26 14.56 12.44
C HIS A 174 -39.00 14.55 13.94
N HIS A 175 -39.27 13.39 14.58
CA HIS A 175 -38.96 13.19 15.99
C HIS A 175 -37.45 13.44 16.27
N PRO A 176 -37.07 14.02 17.44
CA PRO A 176 -35.69 14.36 17.79
C PRO A 176 -34.68 13.18 17.71
N ARG A 177 -35.16 11.94 17.83
CA ARG A 177 -34.34 10.72 17.68
C ARG A 177 -34.24 10.21 16.23
N TYR A 178 -34.95 10.85 15.30
CA TYR A 178 -34.88 10.45 13.88
C TYR A 178 -33.52 10.73 13.31
N ARG A 179 -32.93 9.70 12.70
CA ARG A 179 -31.65 9.80 11.93
C ARG A 179 -32.01 9.71 10.46
N ASP A 180 -31.85 10.82 9.77
CA ASP A 180 -31.96 10.80 8.30
C ASP A 180 -30.79 10.02 7.70
N MET A 181 -31.09 8.83 7.20
CA MET A 181 -30.12 7.92 6.56
C MET A 181 -30.15 8.06 5.03
N THR A 182 -31.09 8.80 4.45
CA THR A 182 -31.29 8.90 2.99
C THR A 182 -30.10 9.52 2.26
N ARG A 183 -29.26 10.27 2.97
CA ARG A 183 -28.06 10.94 2.42
C ARG A 183 -26.77 10.21 2.70
N LYS A 184 -26.84 9.07 3.32
CA LYS A 184 -25.66 8.28 3.61
C LYS A 184 -25.52 7.19 2.58
N ALA A 185 -24.31 7.04 2.02
CA ALA A 185 -23.99 5.89 1.23
C ALA A 185 -23.94 4.64 2.12
N VAL A 186 -24.62 3.61 1.72
CA VAL A 186 -24.55 2.31 2.37
C VAL A 186 -23.35 1.56 1.81
N VAL A 187 -22.51 1.07 2.69
CA VAL A 187 -21.37 0.22 2.34
C VAL A 187 -21.59 -1.14 2.97
N PHE A 188 -21.64 -2.17 2.13
CA PHE A 188 -21.71 -3.55 2.56
C PHE A 188 -20.32 -4.16 2.56
N GLY A 189 -19.94 -4.77 3.67
CA GLY A 189 -18.74 -5.57 3.81
C GLY A 189 -19.09 -7.04 3.90
N ALA A 190 -18.38 -7.88 3.17
CA ALA A 190 -18.44 -9.34 3.29
C ALA A 190 -17.03 -9.86 3.55
N VAL A 191 -16.86 -10.64 4.61
CA VAL A 191 -15.57 -11.18 5.03
C VAL A 191 -15.67 -12.71 5.10
N GLU A 192 -14.85 -13.37 4.33
CA GLU A 192 -14.63 -14.81 4.41
C GLU A 192 -13.74 -15.10 5.62
N ARG A 193 -14.16 -15.99 6.51
CA ARG A 193 -13.38 -16.28 7.73
C ARG A 193 -12.02 -16.89 7.38
N GLY A 194 -10.94 -16.15 7.68
CA GLY A 194 -9.56 -16.50 7.35
C GLY A 194 -9.16 -16.25 5.88
N GLY A 195 -9.95 -15.52 5.13
CA GLY A 195 -9.76 -15.29 3.70
C GLY A 195 -10.01 -13.86 3.25
N ARG A 196 -10.74 -13.73 2.17
CA ARG A 196 -10.92 -12.50 1.40
C ARG A 196 -11.97 -11.57 1.99
N VAL A 197 -11.83 -10.29 1.68
CA VAL A 197 -12.79 -9.24 2.05
C VAL A 197 -13.38 -8.64 0.77
N ARG A 198 -14.68 -8.46 0.72
CA ARG A 198 -15.37 -7.69 -0.31
C ARG A 198 -16.11 -6.52 0.29
N VAL A 199 -15.96 -5.37 -0.35
CA VAL A 199 -16.66 -4.16 0.05
C VAL A 199 -17.36 -3.57 -1.16
N VAL A 200 -18.67 -3.36 -1.04
CA VAL A 200 -19.48 -2.75 -2.09
C VAL A 200 -20.15 -1.51 -1.54
N GLY A 201 -19.83 -0.35 -2.12
CA GLY A 201 -20.50 0.91 -1.84
C GLY A 201 -21.66 1.15 -2.81
N ARG A 202 -22.86 1.41 -2.31
CA ARG A 202 -23.99 1.87 -3.10
C ARG A 202 -24.22 3.36 -2.82
N THR A 203 -23.91 4.20 -3.78
CA THR A 203 -24.39 5.58 -3.82
C THR A 203 -25.82 5.58 -4.36
N GLN A 204 -26.75 6.20 -3.63
CA GLN A 204 -28.09 6.47 -4.13
C GLN A 204 -28.06 7.60 -5.16
#